data_741df216181079d6ccf5517f759b22b2
#
_entry.id   741df216181079d6ccf5517f759b22b2
#
_cell.length_a   1.000
_cell.length_b   1.000
_cell.length_c   1.000
_cell.angle_alpha   90.00
_cell.angle_beta   90.00
_cell.angle_gamma   90.00
#
_symmetry.space_group_name_H-M   'P 1'
#
loop_
_entity.id
_entity.type
_entity.pdbx_description
1 polymer ?
#
loop_
_entity_poly.entity_id
_entity_poly.type
_entity_poly.pdbx_seq_one_letter_code
_entity_poly.pdbx_strand_id
1 'polypeptide(L)'
;GSEMCIRDRTQAGENDNISTVYVVDDADKFYGAIDLKDLIIARRESLLEDLIATSYPYVYGNELIDDCIERLKDYSEDSIPVLDNDNKLLGVITSQSMVDLVDDEMGEDYAKFAGLTAEEDLKEPLKESIKKRLPWLLVLLGLGMIVSSVVGLFEEVVSQLTIIMCFQSLILDMAGNVGTQSLAVTIRVLMDESLTGKQKAELVFKEMKIAFSNGSILGILSFALIGLYIALFKGKTFVFAYAVSGCIGVSLLLAMVISGAVGTLIPLFFKKIHVDPAVASGPLITTVNDLVAVISYYGLSWIFLINMMHLVGYCLLYTSDAADDLIG
;
A
#
# COMPACT_ATOMS: atom_id res chain seq x y z
N GLY A 1 -0.97 54.71 -17.59
CA GLY A 1 -0.93 53.61 -16.66
C GLY A 1 -2.12 53.65 -15.73
N SER A 2 -2.96 52.63 -15.73
CA SER A 2 -4.15 52.58 -14.90
C SER A 2 -3.74 52.44 -13.42
N GLU A 3 -4.61 52.88 -12.51
CA GLU A 3 -4.44 52.76 -11.05
C GLU A 3 -4.16 51.34 -10.61
N MET A 4 -4.60 50.33 -11.37
CA MET A 4 -4.33 48.91 -11.18
C MET A 4 -2.84 48.58 -11.19
N CYS A 5 -2.03 49.16 -12.11
CA CYS A 5 -0.58 48.97 -12.14
C CYS A 5 0.16 49.52 -10.91
N ILE A 6 -0.40 50.48 -10.22
CA ILE A 6 0.21 51.08 -9.03
C ILE A 6 -0.11 50.25 -7.80
N ARG A 7 -1.31 49.66 -7.73
CA ARG A 7 -1.74 48.78 -6.64
C ARG A 7 -0.95 47.46 -6.66
N ASP A 8 -0.74 46.87 -7.84
CA ASP A 8 0.01 45.64 -8.02
C ASP A 8 1.50 45.83 -7.69
N ARG A 9 2.09 47.02 -7.97
CA ARG A 9 3.46 47.33 -7.57
C ARG A 9 3.67 47.42 -6.06
N THR A 10 2.65 47.82 -5.31
CA THR A 10 2.73 47.91 -3.84
C THR A 10 2.58 46.55 -3.17
N GLN A 11 1.78 45.66 -3.74
CA GLN A 11 1.66 44.28 -3.28
C GLN A 11 2.82 43.38 -3.72
N ALA A 12 3.43 43.68 -4.87
CA ALA A 12 4.61 42.98 -5.36
C ALA A 12 5.87 43.17 -4.48
N GLY A 13 5.89 44.17 -3.63
CA GLY A 13 6.99 44.39 -2.67
C GLY A 13 7.01 43.42 -1.50
N GLU A 14 5.97 42.62 -1.32
CA GLU A 14 5.87 41.57 -0.29
C GLU A 14 6.11 40.18 -0.83
N ASN A 15 6.14 39.97 -2.16
CA ASN A 15 6.36 38.68 -2.81
C ASN A 15 7.61 38.73 -3.69
N ASP A 16 8.63 37.98 -3.33
CA ASP A 16 9.94 37.96 -4.01
C ASP A 16 9.92 37.24 -5.39
N ASN A 17 8.85 36.50 -5.76
CA ASN A 17 8.76 35.74 -7.01
C ASN A 17 7.41 35.96 -7.72
N ILE A 18 7.31 37.02 -8.51
CA ILE A 18 6.17 37.17 -9.43
C ILE A 18 6.63 36.70 -10.82
N SER A 19 6.11 35.60 -11.27
CA SER A 19 6.40 35.02 -12.60
C SER A 19 5.26 35.20 -13.58
N THR A 20 4.01 35.30 -13.08
CA THR A 20 2.78 35.27 -13.87
C THR A 20 1.85 36.44 -13.54
N VAL A 21 1.22 37.05 -14.55
CA VAL A 21 0.21 38.07 -14.43
C VAL A 21 -1.13 37.50 -14.92
N TYR A 22 -2.14 37.48 -14.05
CA TYR A 22 -3.48 36.99 -14.40
C TYR A 22 -4.33 38.14 -14.97
N VAL A 23 -5.06 37.79 -16.04
CA VAL A 23 -5.90 38.73 -16.76
C VAL A 23 -7.36 38.38 -16.50
N VAL A 24 -8.17 39.35 -16.16
CA VAL A 24 -9.62 39.22 -15.97
C VAL A 24 -10.36 40.11 -16.99
N ASP A 25 -11.58 39.74 -17.31
CA ASP A 25 -12.46 40.49 -18.19
C ASP A 25 -13.18 41.66 -17.43
N ASP A 26 -13.99 42.45 -18.14
CA ASP A 26 -14.76 43.55 -17.57
C ASP A 26 -15.79 43.10 -16.52
N ALA A 27 -16.12 41.80 -16.46
CA ALA A 27 -17.01 41.19 -15.47
C ALA A 27 -16.23 40.55 -14.29
N ASP A 28 -14.92 40.80 -14.19
CA ASP A 28 -14.01 40.31 -13.15
C ASP A 28 -13.84 38.76 -13.21
N LYS A 29 -14.04 38.17 -14.40
CA LYS A 29 -13.83 36.75 -14.62
C LYS A 29 -12.44 36.48 -15.19
N PHE A 30 -11.85 35.37 -14.82
CA PHE A 30 -10.57 34.91 -15.34
C PHE A 30 -10.62 34.76 -16.87
N TYR A 31 -9.73 35.42 -17.57
CA TYR A 31 -9.61 35.38 -19.03
C TYR A 31 -8.39 34.61 -19.49
N GLY A 32 -7.27 34.75 -18.79
CA GLY A 32 -6.01 34.08 -19.11
C GLY A 32 -4.84 34.57 -18.26
N ALA A 33 -3.66 34.15 -18.62
CA ALA A 33 -2.44 34.53 -17.93
C ALA A 33 -1.36 34.98 -18.92
N ILE A 34 -0.44 35.81 -18.45
CA ILE A 34 0.73 36.24 -19.20
C ILE A 34 1.96 35.94 -18.36
N ASP A 35 2.92 35.29 -18.95
CA ASP A 35 4.22 35.06 -18.32
C ASP A 35 4.97 36.42 -18.26
N LEU A 36 5.50 36.75 -17.09
CA LEU A 36 6.24 38.01 -16.89
C LEU A 36 7.43 38.10 -17.84
N LYS A 37 8.03 36.97 -18.18
CA LYS A 37 9.10 36.88 -19.19
C LYS A 37 8.64 37.39 -20.55
N ASP A 38 7.44 37.00 -20.98
CA ASP A 38 6.89 37.42 -22.28
C ASP A 38 6.55 38.91 -22.30
N LEU A 39 6.08 39.46 -21.19
CA LEU A 39 5.90 40.89 -21.01
C LEU A 39 7.21 41.69 -21.11
N ILE A 40 8.30 41.16 -20.55
CA ILE A 40 9.63 41.79 -20.58
C ILE A 40 10.21 41.80 -22.00
N ILE A 41 10.00 40.69 -22.75
CA ILE A 41 10.55 40.51 -24.11
C ILE A 41 9.67 41.20 -25.17
N ALA A 42 8.41 41.48 -24.85
CA ALA A 42 7.45 42.06 -25.76
C ALA A 42 7.94 43.39 -26.37
N ARG A 43 7.76 43.56 -27.68
CA ARG A 43 8.10 44.79 -28.39
C ARG A 43 6.98 45.81 -28.14
N ARG A 44 7.33 47.09 -28.22
CA ARG A 44 6.43 48.23 -27.98
C ARG A 44 5.18 48.25 -28.88
N GLU A 45 5.23 47.50 -29.99
CA GLU A 45 4.16 47.36 -30.99
C GLU A 45 3.35 46.08 -30.84
N SER A 46 3.72 45.16 -29.92
CA SER A 46 2.98 43.93 -29.67
C SER A 46 1.64 44.25 -29.02
N LEU A 47 0.56 43.67 -29.51
CA LEU A 47 -0.75 43.75 -28.88
C LEU A 47 -0.74 42.91 -27.59
N LEU A 48 -1.28 43.44 -26.51
CA LEU A 48 -1.35 42.72 -25.25
C LEU A 48 -2.16 41.41 -25.37
N GLU A 49 -3.19 41.43 -26.22
CA GLU A 49 -4.04 40.28 -26.48
C GLU A 49 -3.25 39.07 -27.05
N ASP A 50 -2.20 39.33 -27.84
CA ASP A 50 -1.37 38.26 -28.43
C ASP A 50 -0.46 37.59 -27.41
N LEU A 51 -0.26 38.20 -26.23
CA LEU A 51 0.57 37.69 -25.14
C LEU A 51 -0.24 36.90 -24.11
N ILE A 52 -1.58 36.96 -24.17
CA ILE A 52 -2.46 36.29 -23.20
C ILE A 52 -2.60 34.83 -23.58
N ALA A 53 -2.13 33.95 -22.72
CA ALA A 53 -2.41 32.52 -22.81
C ALA A 53 -3.83 32.25 -22.28
N THR A 54 -4.80 32.09 -23.16
CA THR A 54 -6.21 31.81 -22.80
C THR A 54 -6.44 30.34 -22.41
N SER A 55 -5.51 29.44 -22.74
CA SER A 55 -5.53 28.01 -22.37
C SER A 55 -4.66 27.74 -21.13
N TYR A 56 -4.63 28.66 -20.20
CA TYR A 56 -3.85 28.51 -18.97
C TYR A 56 -4.53 27.55 -17.98
N PRO A 57 -3.81 26.65 -17.30
CA PRO A 57 -4.38 25.73 -16.32
C PRO A 57 -4.95 26.48 -15.11
N TYR A 58 -6.06 26.01 -14.58
CA TYR A 58 -6.69 26.55 -13.37
C TYR A 58 -7.36 25.45 -12.56
N VAL A 59 -7.66 25.73 -11.29
CA VAL A 59 -8.43 24.87 -10.40
C VAL A 59 -9.61 25.62 -9.81
N TYR A 60 -10.65 24.90 -9.41
CA TYR A 60 -11.77 25.49 -8.66
C TYR A 60 -11.54 25.32 -7.16
N GLY A 61 -11.91 26.33 -6.36
CA GLY A 61 -11.73 26.33 -4.91
C GLY A 61 -12.56 25.27 -4.15
N ASN A 62 -13.45 24.56 -4.81
CA ASN A 62 -14.27 23.48 -4.27
C ASN A 62 -13.85 22.08 -4.79
N GLU A 63 -12.79 21.97 -5.58
CA GLU A 63 -12.25 20.69 -6.02
C GLU A 63 -11.51 19.98 -4.87
N LEU A 64 -11.50 18.65 -4.91
CA LEU A 64 -10.69 17.87 -3.99
C LEU A 64 -9.21 18.02 -4.32
N ILE A 65 -8.38 18.03 -3.28
CA ILE A 65 -6.92 18.22 -3.40
C ILE A 65 -6.30 17.15 -4.30
N ASP A 66 -6.66 15.89 -4.11
CA ASP A 66 -6.17 14.76 -4.91
C ASP A 66 -6.44 14.94 -6.40
N ASP A 67 -7.66 15.36 -6.76
CA ASP A 67 -8.04 15.61 -8.16
C ASP A 67 -7.24 16.79 -8.75
N CYS A 68 -6.95 17.81 -7.94
CA CYS A 68 -6.10 18.94 -8.32
C CYS A 68 -4.67 18.49 -8.57
N ILE A 69 -4.06 17.72 -7.66
CA ILE A 69 -2.69 17.22 -7.77
C ILE A 69 -2.56 16.33 -9.01
N GLU A 70 -3.49 15.37 -9.22
CA GLU A 70 -3.45 14.47 -10.39
C GLU A 70 -3.50 15.24 -11.71
N ARG A 71 -4.34 16.29 -11.78
CA ARG A 71 -4.48 17.10 -12.99
C ARG A 71 -3.30 18.03 -13.22
N LEU A 72 -2.70 18.57 -12.18
CA LEU A 72 -1.67 19.61 -12.26
C LEU A 72 -0.23 19.06 -12.30
N LYS A 73 -0.02 17.80 -11.96
CA LYS A 73 1.32 17.20 -11.94
C LYS A 73 2.09 17.28 -13.26
N ASP A 74 1.39 17.37 -14.38
CA ASP A 74 2.00 17.45 -15.72
C ASP A 74 2.23 18.90 -16.19
N TYR A 75 1.83 19.89 -15.40
CA TYR A 75 2.02 21.31 -15.71
C TYR A 75 3.30 21.84 -15.06
N SER A 76 4.06 22.64 -15.82
CA SER A 76 5.33 23.24 -15.38
C SER A 76 5.20 24.73 -15.03
N GLU A 77 3.99 25.18 -14.78
CA GLU A 77 3.71 26.58 -14.49
C GLU A 77 4.16 26.95 -13.07
N ASP A 78 4.72 28.18 -12.93
CA ASP A 78 5.20 28.66 -11.63
C ASP A 78 4.07 28.95 -10.64
N SER A 79 2.87 29.22 -11.15
CA SER A 79 1.68 29.47 -10.34
C SER A 79 0.41 29.14 -11.12
N ILE A 80 -0.65 28.73 -10.40
CA ILE A 80 -1.94 28.31 -10.95
C ILE A 80 -3.06 29.08 -10.28
N PRO A 81 -3.99 29.70 -11.05
CA PRO A 81 -5.10 30.46 -10.49
C PRO A 81 -6.17 29.52 -9.93
N VAL A 82 -6.71 29.92 -8.77
CA VAL A 82 -7.86 29.28 -8.14
C VAL A 82 -9.09 30.11 -8.43
N LEU A 83 -10.11 29.51 -9.01
CA LEU A 83 -11.35 30.16 -9.42
C LEU A 83 -12.53 29.74 -8.53
N ASP A 84 -13.52 30.63 -8.44
CA ASP A 84 -14.84 30.27 -7.92
C ASP A 84 -15.73 29.65 -9.00
N ASN A 85 -16.95 29.28 -8.61
CA ASN A 85 -17.93 28.71 -9.55
C ASN A 85 -18.40 29.68 -10.63
N ASP A 86 -18.17 30.98 -10.46
CA ASP A 86 -18.49 32.06 -11.42
C ASP A 86 -17.28 32.44 -12.30
N ASN A 87 -16.19 31.65 -12.22
CA ASN A 87 -14.90 31.88 -12.87
C ASN A 87 -14.17 33.16 -12.42
N LYS A 88 -14.41 33.63 -11.20
CA LYS A 88 -13.65 34.74 -10.62
C LYS A 88 -12.42 34.22 -9.90
N LEU A 89 -11.35 34.99 -9.95
CA LEU A 89 -10.10 34.69 -9.29
C LEU A 89 -10.26 34.81 -7.77
N LEU A 90 -10.09 33.67 -7.05
CA LEU A 90 -10.07 33.62 -5.58
C LEU A 90 -8.66 33.79 -5.01
N GLY A 91 -7.66 33.22 -5.69
CA GLY A 91 -6.29 33.23 -5.25
C GLY A 91 -5.38 32.50 -6.24
N VAL A 92 -4.18 32.20 -5.81
CA VAL A 92 -3.15 31.55 -6.61
C VAL A 92 -2.47 30.49 -5.78
N ILE A 93 -2.23 29.33 -6.38
CA ILE A 93 -1.36 28.28 -5.84
C ILE A 93 -0.01 28.43 -6.51
N THR A 94 1.05 28.67 -5.72
CA THR A 94 2.42 28.73 -6.23
C THR A 94 3.00 27.34 -6.38
N SER A 95 4.06 27.18 -7.19
CA SER A 95 4.79 25.91 -7.31
C SER A 95 5.31 25.43 -5.94
N GLN A 96 5.73 26.33 -5.06
CA GLN A 96 6.16 26.00 -3.70
C GLN A 96 4.98 25.46 -2.87
N SER A 97 3.83 26.12 -2.89
CA SER A 97 2.62 25.66 -2.17
C SER A 97 2.14 24.30 -2.72
N MET A 98 2.34 24.04 -4.02
CA MET A 98 2.02 22.75 -4.61
C MET A 98 2.96 21.64 -4.10
N VAL A 99 4.26 21.92 -3.99
CA VAL A 99 5.23 20.97 -3.43
C VAL A 99 4.89 20.66 -1.97
N ASP A 100 4.62 21.69 -1.17
CA ASP A 100 4.24 21.54 0.25
C ASP A 100 2.96 20.70 0.38
N LEU A 101 1.96 20.93 -0.48
CA LEU A 101 0.71 20.18 -0.50
C LEU A 101 0.91 18.68 -0.87
N VAL A 102 1.76 18.41 -1.86
CA VAL A 102 2.11 17.03 -2.25
C VAL A 102 2.88 16.33 -1.13
N ASP A 103 3.76 17.05 -0.42
CA ASP A 103 4.51 16.49 0.71
C ASP A 103 3.57 16.12 1.88
N ASP A 104 2.63 17.01 2.21
CA ASP A 104 1.60 16.75 3.24
C ASP A 104 0.73 15.53 2.87
N GLU A 105 0.26 15.43 1.61
CA GLU A 105 -0.54 14.29 1.13
C GLU A 105 0.25 12.97 1.18
N MET A 106 1.52 13.00 0.76
CA MET A 106 2.40 11.83 0.86
C MET A 106 2.64 11.43 2.33
N GLY A 107 2.74 12.39 3.24
CA GLY A 107 2.85 12.17 4.68
C GLY A 107 1.61 11.48 5.24
N GLU A 108 0.42 11.95 4.88
CA GLU A 108 -0.85 11.32 5.26
C GLU A 108 -0.99 9.90 4.72
N ASP A 109 -0.67 9.66 3.44
CA ASP A 109 -0.71 8.35 2.82
C ASP A 109 0.25 7.37 3.50
N TYR A 110 1.46 7.84 3.84
CA TYR A 110 2.43 7.05 4.60
C TYR A 110 1.90 6.69 6.00
N ALA A 111 1.26 7.64 6.69
CA ALA A 111 0.63 7.40 7.99
C ALA A 111 -0.50 6.36 7.88
N LYS A 112 -1.39 6.50 6.90
CA LYS A 112 -2.48 5.54 6.63
C LYS A 112 -1.93 4.15 6.29
N PHE A 113 -0.87 4.08 5.47
CA PHE A 113 -0.20 2.81 5.14
C PHE A 113 0.36 2.11 6.38
N ALA A 114 0.88 2.88 7.34
CA ALA A 114 1.34 2.36 8.63
C ALA A 114 0.19 1.99 9.61
N GLY A 115 -1.06 2.28 9.26
CA GLY A 115 -2.24 2.02 10.10
C GLY A 115 -2.51 3.13 11.11
N LEU A 116 -2.06 4.34 10.85
CA LEU A 116 -2.40 5.54 11.63
C LEU A 116 -3.65 6.21 11.03
N THR A 117 -4.38 6.96 11.84
CA THR A 117 -5.54 7.71 11.36
C THR A 117 -5.18 9.10 10.81
N ALA A 118 -3.99 9.60 11.12
CA ALA A 118 -3.42 10.85 10.63
C ALA A 118 -1.91 10.87 10.88
N GLU A 119 -1.22 11.79 10.22
CA GLU A 119 0.20 12.06 10.44
C GLU A 119 0.50 12.45 11.89
N GLU A 120 1.70 12.13 12.39
CA GLU A 120 2.13 12.31 13.77
C GLU A 120 3.48 13.02 13.83
N ASP A 121 3.56 14.08 14.61
CA ASP A 121 4.75 14.87 14.84
C ASP A 121 5.54 14.39 16.07
N LEU A 122 6.86 14.59 16.05
CA LEU A 122 7.76 14.26 17.18
C LEU A 122 7.37 14.97 18.50
N LYS A 123 6.80 16.17 18.42
CA LYS A 123 6.39 16.99 19.58
C LYS A 123 4.95 16.78 20.01
N GLU A 124 4.23 15.89 19.38
CA GLU A 124 2.81 15.66 19.65
C GLU A 124 2.61 15.09 21.07
N PRO A 125 1.60 15.58 21.81
CA PRO A 125 1.29 15.06 23.14
C PRO A 125 0.85 13.58 23.08
N LEU A 126 1.32 12.75 24.02
CA LEU A 126 1.04 11.31 24.11
C LEU A 126 -0.46 10.97 23.93
N LYS A 127 -1.36 11.79 24.47
CA LYS A 127 -2.80 11.56 24.38
C LYS A 127 -3.32 11.65 22.94
N GLU A 128 -2.78 12.53 22.13
CA GLU A 128 -3.17 12.69 20.73
C GLU A 128 -2.58 11.55 19.89
N SER A 129 -1.33 11.17 20.11
CA SER A 129 -0.72 9.98 19.48
C SER A 129 -1.50 8.69 19.75
N ILE A 130 -1.98 8.50 21.00
CA ILE A 130 -2.81 7.35 21.35
C ILE A 130 -4.13 7.37 20.57
N LYS A 131 -4.78 8.53 20.44
CA LYS A 131 -6.04 8.65 19.68
C LYS A 131 -5.87 8.30 18.19
N LYS A 132 -4.72 8.62 17.61
CA LYS A 132 -4.42 8.34 16.21
C LYS A 132 -4.13 6.85 15.96
N ARG A 133 -3.59 6.13 16.94
CA ARG A 133 -3.17 4.72 16.81
C ARG A 133 -4.20 3.72 17.34
N LEU A 134 -4.82 4.00 18.47
CA LEU A 134 -5.65 3.04 19.22
C LEU A 134 -6.86 2.52 18.43
N PRO A 135 -7.61 3.34 17.67
CA PRO A 135 -8.80 2.85 16.94
C PRO A 135 -8.42 1.72 15.97
N TRP A 136 -7.33 1.88 15.23
CA TRP A 136 -6.86 0.89 14.29
C TRP A 136 -6.35 -0.38 14.98
N LEU A 137 -5.62 -0.25 16.08
CA LEU A 137 -5.17 -1.38 16.89
C LEU A 137 -6.32 -2.21 17.44
N LEU A 138 -7.46 -1.58 17.81
CA LEU A 138 -8.65 -2.28 18.25
C LEU A 138 -9.29 -3.10 17.12
N VAL A 139 -9.32 -2.58 15.89
CA VAL A 139 -9.78 -3.32 14.71
C VAL A 139 -8.87 -4.53 14.47
N LEU A 140 -7.55 -4.34 14.50
CA LEU A 140 -6.58 -5.42 14.32
C LEU A 140 -6.67 -6.47 15.45
N LEU A 141 -6.92 -6.07 16.69
CA LEU A 141 -7.17 -7.00 17.79
C LEU A 141 -8.37 -7.89 17.50
N GLY A 142 -9.49 -7.32 17.03
CA GLY A 142 -10.68 -8.07 16.64
C GLY A 142 -10.41 -9.06 15.50
N LEU A 143 -9.70 -8.61 14.46
CA LEU A 143 -9.30 -9.48 13.35
C LEU A 143 -8.32 -10.58 13.80
N GLY A 144 -7.37 -10.27 14.68
CA GLY A 144 -6.44 -11.25 15.26
C GLY A 144 -7.18 -12.33 16.07
N MET A 145 -8.26 -11.98 16.77
CA MET A 145 -9.12 -12.96 17.44
C MET A 145 -9.81 -13.90 16.46
N ILE A 146 -10.21 -13.42 15.28
CA ILE A 146 -10.77 -14.27 14.21
C ILE A 146 -9.69 -15.24 13.71
N VAL A 147 -8.49 -14.77 13.42
CA VAL A 147 -7.36 -15.63 13.00
C VAL A 147 -7.10 -16.70 14.06
N SER A 148 -7.01 -16.33 15.33
CA SER A 148 -6.81 -17.26 16.44
C SER A 148 -7.93 -18.31 16.54
N SER A 149 -9.17 -17.92 16.29
CA SER A 149 -10.31 -18.85 16.28
C SER A 149 -10.20 -19.86 15.13
N VAL A 150 -9.72 -19.41 13.95
CA VAL A 150 -9.48 -20.31 12.80
C VAL A 150 -8.33 -21.27 13.09
N VAL A 151 -7.25 -20.84 13.74
CA VAL A 151 -6.16 -21.75 14.21
C VAL A 151 -6.75 -22.84 15.12
N GLY A 152 -7.66 -22.48 16.02
CA GLY A 152 -8.35 -23.43 16.91
C GLY A 152 -9.12 -24.54 16.17
N LEU A 153 -9.63 -24.28 14.95
CA LEU A 153 -10.27 -25.32 14.13
C LEU A 153 -9.30 -26.44 13.69
N PHE A 154 -8.02 -26.15 13.68
CA PHE A 154 -6.96 -27.10 13.32
C PHE A 154 -6.25 -27.73 14.53
N GLU A 155 -6.80 -27.61 15.75
CA GLU A 155 -6.19 -28.13 16.98
C GLU A 155 -5.88 -29.63 16.88
N GLU A 156 -6.72 -30.42 16.23
CA GLU A 156 -6.49 -31.84 16.00
C GLU A 156 -5.24 -32.09 15.15
N VAL A 157 -5.03 -31.31 14.09
CA VAL A 157 -3.83 -31.39 13.23
C VAL A 157 -2.58 -31.06 14.01
N VAL A 158 -2.66 -30.01 14.81
CA VAL A 158 -1.55 -29.53 15.65
C VAL A 158 -1.19 -30.55 16.73
N SER A 159 -2.17 -31.17 17.38
CA SER A 159 -1.94 -32.19 18.42
C SER A 159 -1.26 -33.44 17.87
N GLN A 160 -1.62 -33.85 16.65
CA GLN A 160 -1.07 -35.04 16.00
C GLN A 160 0.34 -34.80 15.44
N LEU A 161 0.66 -33.59 14.98
CA LEU A 161 1.93 -33.24 14.36
C LEU A 161 2.50 -31.91 14.92
N THR A 162 2.91 -31.94 16.17
CA THR A 162 3.43 -30.74 16.90
C THR A 162 4.58 -30.02 16.15
N ILE A 163 5.35 -30.75 15.33
CA ILE A 163 6.46 -30.19 14.56
C ILE A 163 5.98 -29.13 13.56
N ILE A 164 4.72 -29.19 13.10
CA ILE A 164 4.14 -28.21 12.17
C ILE A 164 4.07 -26.84 12.81
N MET A 165 3.78 -26.74 14.12
CA MET A 165 3.72 -25.47 14.83
C MET A 165 5.04 -24.69 14.80
N CYS A 166 6.19 -25.40 14.76
CA CYS A 166 7.51 -24.77 14.72
C CYS A 166 7.73 -23.89 13.49
N PHE A 167 7.02 -24.17 12.39
CA PHE A 167 7.19 -23.49 11.11
C PHE A 167 6.00 -22.60 10.71
N GLN A 168 4.98 -22.51 11.57
CA GLN A 168 3.82 -21.64 11.34
C GLN A 168 4.24 -20.20 11.11
N SER A 169 5.05 -19.64 12.02
CA SER A 169 5.48 -18.24 11.97
C SER A 169 6.26 -17.93 10.69
N LEU A 170 7.04 -18.88 10.16
CA LEU A 170 7.74 -18.69 8.90
C LEU A 170 6.77 -18.47 7.72
N ILE A 171 5.68 -19.21 7.67
CA ILE A 171 4.72 -19.13 6.56
C ILE A 171 3.88 -17.86 6.69
N LEU A 172 3.43 -17.51 7.92
CA LEU A 172 2.69 -16.28 8.18
C LEU A 172 3.54 -15.05 7.82
N ASP A 173 4.79 -15.01 8.28
CA ASP A 173 5.72 -13.91 8.00
C ASP A 173 5.94 -13.73 6.49
N MET A 174 6.24 -14.80 5.76
CA MET A 174 6.46 -14.70 4.32
C MET A 174 5.18 -14.28 3.55
N ALA A 175 4.02 -14.79 3.94
CA ALA A 175 2.74 -14.40 3.35
C ALA A 175 2.43 -12.92 3.62
N GLY A 176 2.62 -12.46 4.85
CA GLY A 176 2.43 -11.06 5.24
C GLY A 176 3.35 -10.11 4.46
N ASN A 177 4.64 -10.46 4.37
CA ASN A 177 5.62 -9.65 3.64
C ASN A 177 5.31 -9.52 2.15
N VAL A 178 4.95 -10.62 1.47
CA VAL A 178 4.57 -10.59 0.04
C VAL A 178 3.31 -9.75 -0.17
N GLY A 179 2.30 -9.91 0.68
CA GLY A 179 1.08 -9.12 0.60
C GLY A 179 1.33 -7.63 0.78
N THR A 180 2.19 -7.27 1.74
CA THR A 180 2.57 -5.86 1.97
C THR A 180 3.39 -5.29 0.80
N GLN A 181 4.27 -6.07 0.19
CA GLN A 181 4.98 -5.65 -1.02
C GLN A 181 4.03 -5.40 -2.19
N SER A 182 3.09 -6.31 -2.45
CA SER A 182 2.08 -6.14 -3.50
C SER A 182 1.13 -4.97 -3.21
N LEU A 183 0.79 -4.74 -1.92
CA LEU A 183 0.04 -3.57 -1.49
C LEU A 183 0.77 -2.28 -1.85
N ALA A 184 2.04 -2.15 -1.47
CA ALA A 184 2.84 -0.95 -1.71
C ALA A 184 2.93 -0.62 -3.21
N VAL A 185 3.20 -1.63 -4.06
CA VAL A 185 3.20 -1.46 -5.51
C VAL A 185 1.84 -1.02 -6.04
N THR A 186 0.76 -1.62 -5.53
CA THR A 186 -0.59 -1.33 -6.00
C THR A 186 -1.04 0.08 -5.61
N ILE A 187 -0.79 0.51 -4.37
CA ILE A 187 -1.09 1.90 -3.93
C ILE A 187 -0.33 2.86 -4.83
N ARG A 188 0.98 2.66 -5.03
CA ARG A 188 1.80 3.52 -5.89
C ARG A 188 1.23 3.65 -7.30
N VAL A 189 0.84 2.55 -7.93
CA VAL A 189 0.25 2.56 -9.29
C VAL A 189 -1.12 3.25 -9.31
N LEU A 190 -1.92 3.11 -8.24
CA LEU A 190 -3.22 3.75 -8.13
C LEU A 190 -3.15 5.26 -7.88
N MET A 191 -2.05 5.76 -7.32
CA MET A 191 -1.78 7.19 -7.16
C MET A 191 -1.34 7.85 -8.48
N ASP A 192 -0.58 7.11 -9.31
CA ASP A 192 -0.01 7.66 -10.54
C ASP A 192 -0.95 7.56 -11.74
N GLU A 193 -1.87 6.58 -11.78
CA GLU A 193 -2.65 6.26 -12.99
C GLU A 193 -4.12 5.90 -12.70
N SER A 194 -5.02 6.42 -13.55
CA SER A 194 -6.41 5.95 -13.60
C SER A 194 -6.50 4.66 -14.42
N LEU A 195 -6.44 3.51 -13.75
CA LEU A 195 -6.39 2.20 -14.40
C LEU A 195 -7.73 1.76 -15.01
N THR A 196 -7.68 1.30 -16.25
CA THR A 196 -8.79 0.56 -16.89
C THR A 196 -8.97 -0.83 -16.28
N GLY A 197 -10.15 -1.43 -16.46
CA GLY A 197 -10.41 -2.78 -15.92
C GLY A 197 -9.41 -3.85 -16.39
N LYS A 198 -8.90 -3.73 -17.63
CA LYS A 198 -7.87 -4.62 -18.19
C LYS A 198 -6.53 -4.45 -17.48
N GLN A 199 -6.10 -3.21 -17.27
CA GLN A 199 -4.84 -2.91 -16.57
C GLN A 199 -4.88 -3.37 -15.11
N LYS A 200 -6.05 -3.25 -14.43
CA LYS A 200 -6.24 -3.78 -13.07
C LYS A 200 -6.04 -5.30 -13.02
N ALA A 201 -6.60 -6.04 -13.98
CA ALA A 201 -6.38 -7.47 -14.08
C ALA A 201 -4.93 -7.83 -14.40
N GLU A 202 -4.28 -7.09 -15.29
CA GLU A 202 -2.86 -7.27 -15.62
C GLU A 202 -1.96 -7.04 -14.40
N LEU A 203 -2.26 -6.03 -13.57
CA LEU A 203 -1.54 -5.78 -12.30
C LEU A 203 -1.67 -6.96 -11.34
N VAL A 204 -2.89 -7.48 -11.10
CA VAL A 204 -3.11 -8.65 -10.25
C VAL A 204 -2.32 -9.86 -10.75
N PHE A 205 -2.40 -10.15 -12.06
CA PHE A 205 -1.65 -11.27 -12.64
C PHE A 205 -0.13 -11.09 -12.57
N LYS A 206 0.36 -9.86 -12.72
CA LYS A 206 1.78 -9.54 -12.56
C LYS A 206 2.25 -9.84 -11.14
N GLU A 207 1.54 -9.33 -10.12
CA GLU A 207 1.87 -9.58 -8.72
C GLU A 207 1.80 -11.07 -8.35
N MET A 208 0.78 -11.79 -8.83
CA MET A 208 0.69 -13.24 -8.66
C MET A 208 1.88 -13.99 -9.30
N LYS A 209 2.35 -13.59 -10.47
CA LYS A 209 3.52 -14.19 -11.12
C LYS A 209 4.81 -13.93 -10.33
N ILE A 210 4.97 -12.72 -9.80
CA ILE A 210 6.12 -12.36 -8.94
C ILE A 210 6.07 -13.21 -7.67
N ALA A 211 4.91 -13.29 -7.01
CA ALA A 211 4.71 -14.10 -5.81
C ALA A 211 4.94 -15.60 -6.07
N PHE A 212 4.51 -16.12 -7.23
CA PHE A 212 4.77 -17.49 -7.65
C PHE A 212 6.26 -17.75 -7.85
N SER A 213 6.98 -16.86 -8.51
CA SER A 213 8.41 -17.00 -8.75
C SER A 213 9.20 -16.98 -7.43
N ASN A 214 8.92 -15.99 -6.56
CA ASN A 214 9.54 -15.90 -5.25
C ASN A 214 9.17 -17.09 -4.36
N GLY A 215 7.90 -17.48 -4.35
CA GLY A 215 7.40 -18.63 -3.59
C GLY A 215 8.01 -19.95 -4.05
N SER A 216 8.26 -20.13 -5.36
CA SER A 216 8.94 -21.32 -5.89
C SER A 216 10.39 -21.39 -5.42
N ILE A 217 11.12 -20.27 -5.49
CA ILE A 217 12.52 -20.22 -5.04
C ILE A 217 12.60 -20.49 -3.53
N LEU A 218 11.79 -19.80 -2.73
CA LEU A 218 11.78 -19.95 -1.27
C LEU A 218 11.22 -21.29 -0.84
N GLY A 219 10.23 -21.85 -1.56
CA GLY A 219 9.67 -23.17 -1.31
C GLY A 219 10.71 -24.29 -1.51
N ILE A 220 11.50 -24.23 -2.59
CA ILE A 220 12.60 -25.18 -2.85
C ILE A 220 13.70 -25.02 -1.79
N LEU A 221 14.05 -23.79 -1.45
CA LEU A 221 15.05 -23.52 -0.41
C LEU A 221 14.58 -24.04 0.95
N SER A 222 13.33 -23.79 1.31
CA SER A 222 12.70 -24.28 2.54
C SER A 222 12.66 -25.81 2.57
N PHE A 223 12.32 -26.47 1.45
CA PHE A 223 12.35 -27.93 1.34
C PHE A 223 13.74 -28.47 1.69
N ALA A 224 14.80 -27.91 1.12
CA ALA A 224 16.16 -28.37 1.37
C ALA A 224 16.63 -28.08 2.82
N LEU A 225 16.50 -26.83 3.28
CA LEU A 225 17.02 -26.39 4.56
C LEU A 225 16.24 -26.95 5.75
N ILE A 226 14.89 -26.92 5.69
CA ILE A 226 14.04 -27.40 6.78
C ILE A 226 14.09 -28.92 6.84
N GLY A 227 14.12 -29.61 5.69
CA GLY A 227 14.30 -31.07 5.66
C GLY A 227 15.59 -31.51 6.36
N LEU A 228 16.69 -30.85 6.00
CA LEU A 228 17.98 -31.08 6.65
C LEU A 228 17.97 -30.75 8.15
N TYR A 229 17.36 -29.61 8.52
CA TYR A 229 17.23 -29.20 9.92
C TYR A 229 16.45 -30.23 10.75
N ILE A 230 15.29 -30.71 10.24
CA ILE A 230 14.48 -31.71 10.94
C ILE A 230 15.25 -33.03 11.09
N ALA A 231 15.93 -33.47 10.04
CA ALA A 231 16.68 -34.76 10.06
C ALA A 231 17.85 -34.69 11.04
N LEU A 232 18.65 -33.61 11.04
CA LEU A 232 19.88 -33.50 11.85
C LEU A 232 19.61 -33.09 13.30
N PHE A 233 18.71 -32.12 13.52
CA PHE A 233 18.54 -31.51 14.85
C PHE A 233 17.33 -32.02 15.62
N LYS A 234 16.33 -32.56 14.94
CA LYS A 234 15.13 -33.15 15.57
C LYS A 234 15.17 -34.68 15.63
N GLY A 235 16.23 -35.30 15.09
CA GLY A 235 16.43 -36.75 15.15
C GLY A 235 15.33 -37.57 14.43
N LYS A 236 14.65 -36.96 13.47
CA LYS A 236 13.60 -37.64 12.70
C LYS A 236 14.17 -38.33 11.46
N THR A 237 13.48 -39.35 10.95
CA THR A 237 13.88 -40.03 9.72
C THR A 237 13.89 -39.04 8.53
N PHE A 238 14.79 -39.28 7.56
CA PHE A 238 14.87 -38.44 6.36
C PHE A 238 13.54 -38.41 5.60
N VAL A 239 12.81 -39.54 5.51
CA VAL A 239 11.50 -39.62 4.84
C VAL A 239 10.50 -38.66 5.53
N PHE A 240 10.40 -38.74 6.84
CA PHE A 240 9.52 -37.85 7.61
C PHE A 240 9.94 -36.40 7.47
N ALA A 241 11.24 -36.09 7.61
CA ALA A 241 11.77 -34.76 7.52
C ALA A 241 11.45 -34.07 6.18
N TYR A 242 11.69 -34.79 5.08
CA TYR A 242 11.44 -34.28 3.73
C TYR A 242 9.96 -34.29 3.35
N ALA A 243 9.13 -35.15 3.91
CA ALA A 243 7.68 -35.08 3.76
C ALA A 243 7.11 -33.80 4.41
N VAL A 244 7.52 -33.49 5.65
CA VAL A 244 7.12 -32.28 6.36
C VAL A 244 7.65 -31.05 5.66
N SER A 245 8.92 -30.99 5.29
CA SER A 245 9.49 -29.84 4.59
C SER A 245 8.90 -29.61 3.20
N GLY A 246 8.53 -30.69 2.50
CA GLY A 246 7.79 -30.59 1.22
C GLY A 246 6.41 -29.95 1.40
N CYS A 247 5.68 -30.36 2.43
CA CYS A 247 4.41 -29.74 2.79
C CYS A 247 4.58 -28.25 3.12
N ILE A 248 5.61 -27.88 3.90
CA ILE A 248 5.95 -26.49 4.22
C ILE A 248 6.25 -25.69 2.94
N GLY A 249 7.10 -26.22 2.05
CA GLY A 249 7.48 -25.55 0.80
C GLY A 249 6.29 -25.28 -0.13
N VAL A 250 5.39 -26.27 -0.27
CA VAL A 250 4.15 -26.10 -1.07
C VAL A 250 3.19 -25.11 -0.39
N SER A 251 3.04 -25.19 0.92
CA SER A 251 2.19 -24.25 1.67
C SER A 251 2.70 -22.82 1.56
N LEU A 252 4.02 -22.64 1.64
CA LEU A 252 4.68 -21.36 1.47
C LEU A 252 4.41 -20.76 0.09
N LEU A 253 4.61 -21.55 -0.97
CA LEU A 253 4.30 -21.12 -2.34
C LEU A 253 2.84 -20.68 -2.48
N LEU A 254 1.91 -21.51 -2.01
CA LEU A 254 0.48 -21.25 -2.14
C LEU A 254 0.07 -20.01 -1.35
N ALA A 255 0.51 -19.89 -0.10
CA ALA A 255 0.25 -18.74 0.75
C ALA A 255 0.78 -17.45 0.12
N MET A 256 2.01 -17.44 -0.40
CA MET A 256 2.60 -16.28 -1.06
C MET A 256 1.82 -15.85 -2.30
N VAL A 257 1.40 -16.79 -3.16
CA VAL A 257 0.63 -16.47 -4.38
C VAL A 257 -0.72 -15.86 -4.04
N ILE A 258 -1.44 -16.42 -3.06
CA ILE A 258 -2.73 -15.89 -2.63
C ILE A 258 -2.54 -14.52 -1.95
N SER A 259 -1.52 -14.38 -1.11
CA SER A 259 -1.21 -13.11 -0.43
C SER A 259 -0.83 -11.99 -1.39
N GLY A 260 -0.08 -12.28 -2.46
CA GLY A 260 0.21 -11.31 -3.52
C GLY A 260 -1.07 -10.86 -4.24
N ALA A 261 -1.99 -11.80 -4.53
CA ALA A 261 -3.29 -11.44 -5.09
C ALA A 261 -4.14 -10.60 -4.13
N VAL A 262 -4.20 -10.97 -2.85
CA VAL A 262 -4.95 -10.26 -1.80
C VAL A 262 -4.40 -8.84 -1.61
N GLY A 263 -3.07 -8.69 -1.51
CA GLY A 263 -2.39 -7.40 -1.39
C GLY A 263 -2.67 -6.44 -2.54
N THR A 264 -3.00 -6.97 -3.72
CA THR A 264 -3.40 -6.16 -4.89
C THR A 264 -4.92 -5.94 -4.95
N LEU A 265 -5.72 -6.96 -4.68
CA LEU A 265 -7.18 -6.89 -4.82
C LEU A 265 -7.85 -5.98 -3.78
N ILE A 266 -7.34 -5.95 -2.55
CA ILE A 266 -7.94 -5.13 -1.47
C ILE A 266 -7.88 -3.63 -1.78
N PRO A 267 -6.73 -3.01 -2.13
CA PRO A 267 -6.71 -1.60 -2.47
C PRO A 267 -7.49 -1.28 -3.75
N LEU A 268 -7.50 -2.16 -4.74
CA LEU A 268 -8.35 -2.02 -5.93
C LEU A 268 -9.85 -2.04 -5.60
N PHE A 269 -10.24 -2.85 -4.62
CA PHE A 269 -11.62 -2.89 -4.12
C PHE A 269 -11.97 -1.59 -3.39
N PHE A 270 -11.08 -1.06 -2.54
CA PHE A 270 -11.30 0.19 -1.81
C PHE A 270 -11.45 1.36 -2.79
N LYS A 271 -10.58 1.49 -3.79
CA LYS A 271 -10.76 2.50 -4.86
C LYS A 271 -12.09 2.36 -5.59
N LYS A 272 -12.57 1.13 -5.81
CA LYS A 272 -13.88 0.89 -6.47
C LYS A 272 -15.06 1.38 -5.65
N ILE A 273 -15.01 1.31 -4.32
CA ILE A 273 -16.07 1.77 -3.42
C ILE A 273 -15.85 3.21 -2.94
N HIS A 274 -14.95 3.95 -3.60
CA HIS A 274 -14.59 5.34 -3.28
C HIS A 274 -14.05 5.50 -1.84
N VAL A 275 -13.35 4.50 -1.34
CA VAL A 275 -12.53 4.57 -0.12
C VAL A 275 -11.09 4.69 -0.54
N ASP A 276 -10.35 5.56 0.16
CA ASP A 276 -8.93 5.76 -0.08
C ASP A 276 -8.16 4.41 -0.02
N PRO A 277 -7.44 4.03 -1.09
CA PRO A 277 -6.68 2.79 -1.12
C PRO A 277 -5.60 2.69 -0.04
N ALA A 278 -5.06 3.81 0.45
CA ALA A 278 -4.05 3.85 1.50
C ALA A 278 -4.59 3.32 2.84
N VAL A 279 -5.92 3.38 3.06
CA VAL A 279 -6.58 2.76 4.22
C VAL A 279 -6.43 1.23 4.24
N ALA A 280 -6.16 0.60 3.08
CA ALA A 280 -5.77 -0.82 3.00
C ALA A 280 -4.36 -1.04 3.57
N SER A 281 -4.13 -0.61 4.80
CA SER A 281 -2.83 -0.53 5.47
C SER A 281 -2.06 -1.85 5.51
N GLY A 282 -0.73 -1.75 5.64
CA GLY A 282 0.13 -2.92 5.83
C GLY A 282 -0.36 -3.87 6.92
N PRO A 283 -0.67 -3.39 8.14
CA PRO A 283 -1.19 -4.23 9.21
C PRO A 283 -2.50 -4.96 8.89
N LEU A 284 -3.44 -4.33 8.17
CA LEU A 284 -4.67 -4.98 7.72
C LEU A 284 -4.36 -6.12 6.76
N ILE A 285 -3.55 -5.85 5.74
CA ILE A 285 -3.13 -6.86 4.75
C ILE A 285 -2.41 -8.02 5.43
N THR A 286 -1.50 -7.74 6.36
CA THR A 286 -0.79 -8.78 7.12
C THR A 286 -1.78 -9.69 7.84
N THR A 287 -2.77 -9.13 8.55
CA THR A 287 -3.76 -9.92 9.29
C THR A 287 -4.64 -10.78 8.36
N VAL A 288 -5.05 -10.25 7.21
CA VAL A 288 -5.78 -11.03 6.20
C VAL A 288 -4.92 -12.14 5.64
N ASN A 289 -3.63 -11.87 5.37
CA ASN A 289 -2.68 -12.86 4.89
C ASN A 289 -2.35 -13.93 5.93
N ASP A 290 -2.34 -13.59 7.21
CA ASP A 290 -2.22 -14.58 8.30
C ASP A 290 -3.36 -15.60 8.24
N LEU A 291 -4.58 -15.15 8.01
CA LEU A 291 -5.72 -16.06 7.81
C LEU A 291 -5.52 -16.99 6.60
N VAL A 292 -5.09 -16.42 5.47
CA VAL A 292 -4.78 -17.20 4.26
C VAL A 292 -3.68 -18.22 4.53
N ALA A 293 -2.61 -17.80 5.20
CA ALA A 293 -1.46 -18.64 5.53
C ALA A 293 -1.84 -19.80 6.46
N VAL A 294 -2.63 -19.52 7.50
CA VAL A 294 -3.14 -20.54 8.45
C VAL A 294 -3.97 -21.59 7.74
N ILE A 295 -4.97 -21.16 6.95
CA ILE A 295 -5.84 -22.09 6.22
C ILE A 295 -5.03 -22.91 5.20
N SER A 296 -4.13 -22.28 4.45
CA SER A 296 -3.30 -22.97 3.46
C SER A 296 -2.36 -23.97 4.12
N TYR A 297 -1.69 -23.57 5.21
CA TYR A 297 -0.70 -24.41 5.86
C TYR A 297 -1.30 -25.59 6.61
N TYR A 298 -2.25 -25.33 7.49
CA TYR A 298 -2.87 -26.42 8.25
C TYR A 298 -3.80 -27.28 7.40
N GLY A 299 -4.48 -26.67 6.43
CA GLY A 299 -5.31 -27.42 5.46
C GLY A 299 -4.48 -28.40 4.63
N LEU A 300 -3.33 -27.93 4.08
CA LEU A 300 -2.42 -28.81 3.35
C LEU A 300 -1.77 -29.86 4.26
N SER A 301 -1.39 -29.48 5.47
CA SER A 301 -0.83 -30.41 6.46
C SER A 301 -1.82 -31.52 6.80
N TRP A 302 -3.08 -31.18 6.99
CA TRP A 302 -4.15 -32.14 7.24
C TRP A 302 -4.34 -33.10 6.07
N ILE A 303 -4.45 -32.57 4.85
CA ILE A 303 -4.67 -33.39 3.65
C ILE A 303 -3.45 -34.25 3.34
N PHE A 304 -2.26 -33.70 3.36
CA PHE A 304 -1.05 -34.37 2.86
C PHE A 304 -0.43 -35.29 3.91
N LEU A 305 -0.19 -34.77 5.12
CA LEU A 305 0.56 -35.49 6.13
C LEU A 305 -0.31 -36.48 6.91
N ILE A 306 -1.54 -36.13 7.22
CA ILE A 306 -2.44 -36.98 8.00
C ILE A 306 -3.21 -37.95 7.11
N ASN A 307 -3.96 -37.45 6.10
CA ASN A 307 -4.82 -38.30 5.30
C ASN A 307 -4.10 -39.10 4.23
N MET A 308 -3.14 -38.48 3.49
CA MET A 308 -2.46 -39.19 2.38
C MET A 308 -1.29 -40.03 2.82
N MET A 309 -0.46 -39.54 3.74
CA MET A 309 0.75 -40.25 4.15
C MET A 309 0.60 -41.08 5.44
N HIS A 310 -0.51 -40.97 6.16
CA HIS A 310 -0.76 -41.60 7.44
C HIS A 310 0.41 -41.55 8.43
N LEU A 311 1.13 -40.37 8.42
CA LEU A 311 2.36 -40.20 9.20
C LEU A 311 2.15 -40.24 10.73
N VAL A 312 0.91 -40.12 11.17
CA VAL A 312 0.55 -40.23 12.60
C VAL A 312 0.87 -41.64 13.13
N GLY A 313 0.62 -42.68 12.35
CA GLY A 313 0.95 -44.05 12.74
C GLY A 313 2.45 -44.30 12.96
N TYR A 314 3.31 -43.65 12.18
CA TYR A 314 4.76 -43.76 12.36
C TYR A 314 5.29 -43.01 13.58
N CYS A 315 4.63 -41.92 14.00
CA CYS A 315 5.05 -41.14 15.16
C CYS A 315 4.72 -41.87 16.48
N LEU A 316 3.59 -42.58 16.54
CA LEU A 316 3.17 -43.37 17.71
C LEU A 316 3.98 -44.68 17.87
N LEU A 317 4.35 -45.36 16.80
CA LEU A 317 5.23 -46.54 16.84
C LEU A 317 6.63 -46.18 17.38
N TYR A 318 7.19 -45.01 17.03
CA TYR A 318 8.53 -44.62 17.49
C TYR A 318 8.56 -44.15 18.97
N THR A 319 7.45 -43.68 19.51
CA THR A 319 7.35 -43.38 20.95
C THR A 319 7.07 -44.60 21.79
N SER A 320 6.47 -45.63 21.24
CA SER A 320 6.24 -46.93 21.88
C SER A 320 7.53 -47.73 22.00
N ASP A 321 8.33 -47.81 20.93
CA ASP A 321 9.62 -48.51 20.95
C ASP A 321 10.63 -47.86 21.92
N ALA A 322 10.63 -46.49 22.01
CA ALA A 322 11.50 -45.78 22.97
C ALA A 322 11.02 -45.91 24.43
N ALA A 323 9.75 -46.22 24.67
CA ALA A 323 9.21 -46.49 25.99
C ALA A 323 9.49 -47.91 26.45
N ASP A 324 9.48 -48.87 25.53
CA ASP A 324 9.79 -50.29 25.82
C ASP A 324 11.31 -50.50 26.08
N ASP A 325 12.18 -49.75 25.43
CA ASP A 325 13.64 -49.76 25.72
C ASP A 325 14.03 -49.12 27.06
N LEU A 326 13.14 -48.40 27.71
CA LEU A 326 13.36 -47.77 29.03
C LEU A 326 12.83 -48.64 30.19
N ILE A 327 12.13 -49.74 29.91
CA ILE A 327 11.50 -50.63 30.92
C ILE A 327 12.13 -52.04 30.92
N GLY A 328 13.07 -52.31 29.99
CA GLY A 328 13.83 -53.56 29.91
C GLY A 328 15.09 -53.62 30.75
#